data_3a2907c7f9fb745998b3d0ddf14c8e4e
#
_entry.id   3a2907c7f9fb745998b3d0ddf14c8e4e
#
_cell.length_a   1.000
_cell.length_b   1.000
_cell.length_c   1.000
_cell.angle_alpha   90.00
_cell.angle_beta   90.00
_cell.angle_gamma   90.00
#
_symmetry.space_group_name_H-M   'P 1'
#
loop_
_entity.id
_entity.type
_entity.pdbx_description
1 polymer ?
#
loop_
_entity_poly.entity_id
_entity_poly.type
_entity_poly.pdbx_seq_one_letter_code
_entity_poly.pdbx_strand_id
1 'polypeptide(L)'
;GSKNTGATNVFRVLGAKYGIFVLLLDALKGYIPLFVASKLGVNGNGLVLVGLMAVIGHTFSPFLKFKGGKGVATSLGIFIFLAPLPMFLTLIMFFIVVGISKYVSLGSVLASVMLPLLILFLPINKSLSSSTFLFVISALLGIYIIYKHKSNIVRLKNGTENKFYKK
;
A
#
# COMPACT_ATOMS: atom_id res chain seq x y z
N GLY A 1 -6.53 -15.07 13.56
CA GLY A 1 -5.48 -14.32 12.93
C GLY A 1 -5.19 -13.00 13.64
N SER A 2 -4.65 -12.01 12.92
CA SER A 2 -4.31 -10.69 13.50
C SER A 2 -5.51 -9.76 13.71
N LYS A 3 -6.73 -10.23 13.48
CA LYS A 3 -7.99 -9.47 13.51
C LYS A 3 -8.02 -8.24 12.58
N ASN A 4 -7.08 -8.15 11.62
CA ASN A 4 -7.04 -7.10 10.61
C ASN A 4 -7.79 -7.57 9.36
N THR A 5 -8.52 -6.67 8.69
CA THR A 5 -9.32 -6.99 7.49
C THR A 5 -8.47 -7.10 6.21
N GLY A 6 -7.17 -6.80 6.26
CA GLY A 6 -6.29 -6.79 5.08
C GLY A 6 -5.93 -8.19 4.56
N ALA A 7 -5.54 -8.23 3.28
CA ALA A 7 -5.26 -9.43 2.49
C ALA A 7 -4.35 -10.46 3.17
N THR A 8 -3.28 -10.03 3.85
CA THR A 8 -2.34 -10.92 4.54
C THR A 8 -3.01 -11.72 5.68
N ASN A 9 -3.95 -11.11 6.40
CA ASN A 9 -4.67 -11.81 7.45
C ASN A 9 -5.70 -12.78 6.84
N VAL A 10 -6.41 -12.36 5.81
CA VAL A 10 -7.33 -13.21 5.05
C VAL A 10 -6.60 -14.42 4.48
N PHE A 11 -5.41 -14.22 3.88
CA PHE A 11 -4.56 -15.29 3.38
C PHE A 11 -4.24 -16.34 4.45
N ARG A 12 -3.89 -15.88 5.67
CA ARG A 12 -3.53 -16.78 6.79
C ARG A 12 -4.72 -17.57 7.34
N VAL A 13 -5.92 -16.97 7.33
CA VAL A 13 -7.12 -17.55 7.97
C VAL A 13 -7.97 -18.35 6.98
N LEU A 14 -8.14 -17.82 5.77
CA LEU A 14 -9.02 -18.38 4.75
C LEU A 14 -8.28 -19.00 3.55
N GLY A 15 -6.95 -18.88 3.52
CA GLY A 15 -6.11 -19.43 2.47
C GLY A 15 -5.81 -18.46 1.30
N ALA A 16 -4.96 -18.94 0.39
CA ALA A 16 -4.38 -18.14 -0.69
C ALA A 16 -5.42 -17.51 -1.61
N LYS A 17 -6.43 -18.27 -2.04
CA LYS A 17 -7.48 -17.81 -2.95
C LYS A 17 -8.16 -16.54 -2.45
N TYR A 18 -8.62 -16.55 -1.22
CA TYR A 18 -9.32 -15.42 -0.61
C TYR A 18 -8.37 -14.25 -0.30
N GLY A 19 -7.14 -14.56 0.13
CA GLY A 19 -6.13 -13.53 0.38
C GLY A 19 -5.75 -12.75 -0.90
N ILE A 20 -5.56 -13.45 -2.02
CA ILE A 20 -5.29 -12.84 -3.32
C ILE A 20 -6.50 -12.04 -3.80
N PHE A 21 -7.71 -12.57 -3.66
CA PHE A 21 -8.93 -11.86 -4.04
C PHE A 21 -9.07 -10.53 -3.28
N VAL A 22 -8.87 -10.52 -1.96
CA VAL A 22 -8.90 -9.29 -1.15
C VAL A 22 -7.77 -8.34 -1.54
N LEU A 23 -6.55 -8.85 -1.83
CA LEU A 23 -5.44 -8.03 -2.30
C LEU A 23 -5.80 -7.28 -3.59
N LEU A 24 -6.38 -7.99 -4.56
CA LEU A 24 -6.78 -7.41 -5.84
C LEU A 24 -7.89 -6.37 -5.65
N LEU A 25 -8.93 -6.67 -4.87
CA LEU A 25 -10.00 -5.72 -4.60
C LEU A 25 -9.48 -4.46 -3.89
N ASP A 26 -8.57 -4.61 -2.92
CA ASP A 26 -7.99 -3.48 -2.20
C ASP A 26 -7.06 -2.64 -3.10
N ALA A 27 -6.35 -3.26 -4.04
CA ALA A 27 -5.56 -2.55 -5.04
C ALA A 27 -6.46 -1.82 -6.05
N LEU A 28 -7.53 -2.47 -6.53
CA LEU A 28 -8.51 -1.86 -7.43
C LEU A 28 -9.22 -0.66 -6.79
N LYS A 29 -9.49 -0.67 -5.49
CA LYS A 29 -10.02 0.51 -4.76
C LYS A 29 -9.09 1.72 -4.85
N GLY A 30 -7.79 1.51 -4.99
CA GLY A 30 -6.83 2.58 -5.26
C GLY A 30 -6.77 2.98 -6.73
N TYR A 31 -6.68 2.00 -7.63
CA TYR A 31 -6.46 2.24 -9.05
C TYR A 31 -7.70 2.81 -9.78
N ILE A 32 -8.88 2.21 -9.59
CA ILE A 32 -10.10 2.55 -10.33
C ILE A 32 -10.52 4.02 -10.11
N PRO A 33 -10.55 4.57 -8.88
CA PRO A 33 -10.91 5.97 -8.69
C PRO A 33 -10.01 6.94 -9.46
N LEU A 34 -8.70 6.67 -9.53
CA LEU A 34 -7.78 7.51 -10.29
C LEU A 34 -8.01 7.37 -11.80
N PHE A 35 -8.21 6.15 -12.27
CA PHE A 35 -8.52 5.90 -13.68
C PHE A 35 -9.78 6.64 -14.12
N VAL A 36 -10.87 6.54 -13.35
CA VAL A 36 -12.13 7.23 -13.62
C VAL A 36 -11.94 8.76 -13.54
N ALA A 37 -11.30 9.27 -12.50
CA ALA A 37 -11.03 10.69 -12.33
C ALA A 37 -10.22 11.26 -13.52
N SER A 38 -9.20 10.53 -13.99
CA SER A 38 -8.41 10.97 -15.15
C SER A 38 -9.23 11.00 -16.44
N LYS A 39 -10.17 10.08 -16.63
CA LYS A 39 -11.09 10.08 -17.76
C LYS A 39 -12.10 11.23 -17.69
N LEU A 40 -12.41 11.71 -16.49
CA LEU A 40 -13.26 12.88 -16.25
C LEU A 40 -12.48 14.22 -16.31
N GLY A 41 -11.21 14.21 -16.73
CA GLY A 41 -10.39 15.41 -16.90
C GLY A 41 -9.65 15.87 -15.65
N VAL A 42 -9.71 15.13 -14.53
CA VAL A 42 -8.87 15.41 -13.37
C VAL A 42 -7.42 15.05 -13.70
N ASN A 43 -6.51 15.97 -13.46
CA ASN A 43 -5.08 15.80 -13.75
C ASN A 43 -4.20 16.38 -12.64
N GLY A 44 -2.89 16.26 -12.79
CA GLY A 44 -1.92 16.83 -11.88
C GLY A 44 -2.13 16.38 -10.43
N ASN A 45 -2.01 17.33 -9.50
CA ASN A 45 -2.14 17.07 -8.07
C ASN A 45 -3.56 16.62 -7.66
N GLY A 46 -4.58 16.88 -8.48
CA GLY A 46 -5.95 16.42 -8.25
C GLY A 46 -6.05 14.89 -8.20
N LEU A 47 -5.34 14.19 -9.09
CA LEU A 47 -5.29 12.72 -9.06
C LEU A 47 -4.65 12.18 -7.77
N VAL A 48 -3.61 12.86 -7.27
CA VAL A 48 -2.97 12.46 -5.99
C VAL A 48 -3.96 12.59 -4.83
N LEU A 49 -4.77 13.66 -4.81
CA LEU A 49 -5.82 13.86 -3.79
C LEU A 49 -6.91 12.78 -3.88
N VAL A 50 -7.34 12.39 -5.10
CA VAL A 50 -8.26 11.26 -5.28
C VAL A 50 -7.67 9.98 -4.67
N GLY A 51 -6.38 9.71 -4.93
CA GLY A 51 -5.69 8.56 -4.32
C GLY A 51 -5.66 8.62 -2.79
N LEU A 52 -5.37 9.78 -2.22
CA LEU A 52 -5.39 9.99 -0.78
C LEU A 52 -6.78 9.67 -0.18
N MET A 53 -7.85 10.16 -0.82
CA MET A 53 -9.23 9.86 -0.40
C MET A 53 -9.54 8.36 -0.50
N ALA A 54 -9.01 7.65 -1.49
CA ALA A 54 -9.18 6.20 -1.61
C ALA A 54 -8.52 5.45 -0.43
N VAL A 55 -7.33 5.86 0.02
CA VAL A 55 -6.68 5.28 1.23
C VAL A 55 -7.48 5.60 2.49
N ILE A 56 -7.95 6.83 2.64
CA ILE A 56 -8.77 7.25 3.79
C ILE A 56 -10.05 6.41 3.83
N GLY A 57 -10.78 6.28 2.71
CA GLY A 57 -11.99 5.47 2.61
C GLY A 57 -11.77 3.98 2.91
N HIS A 58 -10.65 3.41 2.45
CA HIS A 58 -10.28 2.03 2.77
C HIS A 58 -9.97 1.84 4.26
N THR A 59 -9.28 2.79 4.87
CA THR A 59 -8.81 2.66 6.27
C THR A 59 -9.90 3.01 7.28
N PHE A 60 -10.69 4.02 6.98
CA PHE A 60 -11.78 4.51 7.83
C PHE A 60 -13.16 4.13 7.26
N SER A 61 -13.27 2.93 6.70
CA SER A 61 -14.52 2.44 6.11
C SER A 61 -15.66 2.41 7.13
N PRO A 62 -16.78 3.11 6.89
CA PRO A 62 -17.97 3.04 7.75
C PRO A 62 -18.53 1.61 7.87
N PHE A 63 -18.47 0.84 6.77
CA PHE A 63 -18.92 -0.56 6.74
C PHE A 63 -18.14 -1.47 7.69
N LEU A 64 -16.93 -1.08 8.07
CA LEU A 64 -16.06 -1.80 9.01
C LEU A 64 -15.95 -1.07 10.36
N LYS A 65 -16.94 -0.25 10.70
CA LYS A 65 -16.95 0.56 11.95
C LYS A 65 -15.65 1.33 12.11
N PHE A 66 -15.15 1.93 11.01
CA PHE A 66 -13.88 2.69 10.93
C PHE A 66 -12.62 1.89 11.26
N LYS A 67 -12.69 0.55 11.21
CA LYS A 67 -11.57 -0.38 11.46
C LYS A 67 -11.15 -1.12 10.19
N GLY A 68 -10.87 -0.36 9.12
CA GLY A 68 -10.42 -0.90 7.84
C GLY A 68 -8.97 -1.39 7.85
N GLY A 69 -8.43 -1.63 6.65
CA GLY A 69 -7.07 -2.13 6.45
C GLY A 69 -5.99 -1.09 6.76
N LYS A 70 -4.74 -1.42 6.42
CA LYS A 70 -3.57 -0.55 6.66
C LYS A 70 -3.21 0.33 5.45
N GLY A 71 -3.92 0.21 4.36
CA GLY A 71 -3.73 1.01 3.15
C GLY A 71 -2.64 0.50 2.19
N VAL A 72 -1.90 -0.56 2.50
CA VAL A 72 -0.77 -1.03 1.67
C VAL A 72 -1.22 -1.42 0.26
N ALA A 73 -2.23 -2.28 0.14
CA ALA A 73 -2.74 -2.74 -1.15
C ALA A 73 -3.43 -1.60 -1.94
N THR A 74 -4.14 -0.71 -1.24
CA THR A 74 -4.75 0.47 -1.87
C THR A 74 -3.68 1.42 -2.38
N SER A 75 -2.62 1.67 -1.61
CA SER A 75 -1.45 2.44 -2.07
C SER A 75 -0.77 1.78 -3.26
N LEU A 76 -0.65 0.45 -3.30
CA LEU A 76 -0.15 -0.26 -4.47
C LEU A 76 -0.93 0.12 -5.73
N GLY A 77 -2.26 0.08 -5.70
CA GLY A 77 -3.10 0.46 -6.85
C GLY A 77 -2.92 1.92 -7.27
N ILE A 78 -2.83 2.83 -6.30
CA ILE A 78 -2.59 4.26 -6.54
C ILE A 78 -1.26 4.48 -7.26
N PHE A 79 -0.18 3.91 -6.74
CA PHE A 79 1.16 4.18 -7.27
C PHE A 79 1.49 3.37 -8.54
N ILE A 80 0.77 2.27 -8.83
CA ILE A 80 0.78 1.67 -10.18
C ILE A 80 0.27 2.69 -11.20
N PHE A 81 -0.72 3.52 -10.86
CA PHE A 81 -1.26 4.54 -11.75
C PHE A 81 -0.35 5.78 -11.82
N LEU A 82 0.07 6.34 -10.69
CA LEU A 82 0.77 7.63 -10.61
C LEU A 82 2.28 7.54 -10.87
N ALA A 83 2.91 6.46 -10.43
CA ALA A 83 4.36 6.27 -10.47
C ALA A 83 4.71 4.79 -10.75
N PRO A 84 4.40 4.26 -11.95
CA PRO A 84 4.52 2.83 -12.23
C PRO A 84 5.94 2.29 -12.07
N LEU A 85 6.98 3.01 -12.54
CA LEU A 85 8.36 2.55 -12.41
C LEU A 85 8.86 2.52 -10.95
N PRO A 86 8.72 3.61 -10.14
CA PRO A 86 9.00 3.56 -8.70
C PRO A 86 8.25 2.44 -7.99
N MET A 87 6.97 2.24 -8.33
CA MET A 87 6.15 1.19 -7.70
C MET A 87 6.62 -0.21 -8.08
N PHE A 88 6.98 -0.44 -9.33
CA PHE A 88 7.51 -1.73 -9.81
C PHE A 88 8.79 -2.11 -9.06
N LEU A 89 9.75 -1.19 -8.93
CA LEU A 89 11.00 -1.42 -8.18
C LEU A 89 10.72 -1.65 -6.69
N THR A 90 9.76 -0.92 -6.11
CA THR A 90 9.31 -1.13 -4.73
C THR A 90 8.72 -2.53 -4.54
N LEU A 91 7.96 -3.04 -5.52
CA LEU A 91 7.42 -4.40 -5.49
C LEU A 91 8.51 -5.47 -5.56
N ILE A 92 9.50 -5.29 -6.43
CA ILE A 92 10.65 -6.21 -6.48
C ILE A 92 11.32 -6.31 -5.11
N MET A 93 11.64 -5.16 -4.51
CA MET A 93 12.23 -5.12 -3.18
C MET A 93 11.31 -5.76 -2.13
N PHE A 94 10.00 -5.48 -2.16
CA PHE A 94 9.03 -6.09 -1.27
C PHE A 94 9.07 -7.62 -1.36
N PHE A 95 9.04 -8.19 -2.57
CA PHE A 95 9.08 -9.65 -2.77
C PHE A 95 10.40 -10.26 -2.33
N ILE A 96 11.54 -9.60 -2.57
CA ILE A 96 12.85 -10.04 -2.08
C ILE A 96 12.83 -10.11 -0.55
N VAL A 97 12.40 -9.02 0.12
CA VAL A 97 12.34 -8.95 1.58
C VAL A 97 11.42 -10.03 2.16
N VAL A 98 10.23 -10.21 1.58
CA VAL A 98 9.27 -11.25 2.03
C VAL A 98 9.81 -12.64 1.74
N GLY A 99 10.45 -12.85 0.61
CA GLY A 99 11.05 -14.14 0.22
C GLY A 99 12.14 -14.58 1.20
N ILE A 100 12.99 -13.66 1.63
CA ILE A 100 14.10 -13.94 2.57
C ILE A 100 13.57 -14.01 4.01
N SER A 101 12.87 -12.97 4.48
CA SER A 101 12.48 -12.83 5.89
C SER A 101 11.26 -13.64 6.27
N LYS A 102 10.38 -13.95 5.30
CA LYS A 102 9.04 -14.53 5.48
C LYS A 102 8.05 -13.61 6.21
N TYR A 103 8.36 -12.32 6.39
CA TYR A 103 7.51 -11.34 7.06
C TYR A 103 6.95 -10.31 6.07
N VAL A 104 5.66 -10.41 5.74
CA VAL A 104 4.96 -9.42 4.89
C VAL A 104 4.98 -8.02 5.53
N SER A 105 4.87 -7.94 6.85
CA SER A 105 4.92 -6.67 7.58
C SER A 105 6.25 -5.94 7.43
N LEU A 106 7.38 -6.67 7.43
CA LEU A 106 8.70 -6.10 7.20
C LEU A 106 8.81 -5.55 5.76
N GLY A 107 8.38 -6.35 4.77
CA GLY A 107 8.31 -5.89 3.39
C GLY A 107 7.47 -4.63 3.22
N SER A 108 6.29 -4.57 3.88
CA SER A 108 5.41 -3.40 3.81
C SER A 108 6.02 -2.13 4.43
N VAL A 109 6.69 -2.27 5.56
CA VAL A 109 7.37 -1.14 6.23
C VAL A 109 8.51 -0.62 5.37
N LEU A 110 9.37 -1.51 4.83
CA LEU A 110 10.46 -1.10 3.95
C LEU A 110 9.95 -0.50 2.63
N ALA A 111 8.88 -1.06 2.04
CA ALA A 111 8.23 -0.50 0.86
C ALA A 111 7.71 0.92 1.10
N SER A 112 7.18 1.19 2.30
CA SER A 112 6.68 2.52 2.68
C SER A 112 7.78 3.59 2.77
N VAL A 113 9.02 3.18 3.01
CA VAL A 113 10.20 4.07 2.99
C VAL A 113 10.78 4.17 1.57
N MET A 114 10.89 3.04 0.88
CA MET A 114 11.54 2.96 -0.43
C MET A 114 10.79 3.72 -1.51
N LEU A 115 9.46 3.63 -1.53
CA LEU A 115 8.64 4.23 -2.58
C LEU A 115 8.81 5.76 -2.69
N PRO A 116 8.68 6.57 -1.63
CA PRO A 116 8.92 8.01 -1.74
C PRO A 116 10.36 8.34 -2.16
N LEU A 117 11.36 7.59 -1.71
CA LEU A 117 12.75 7.77 -2.15
C LEU A 117 12.89 7.54 -3.66
N LEU A 118 12.29 6.46 -4.19
CA LEU A 118 12.30 6.19 -5.63
C LEU A 118 11.55 7.26 -6.43
N ILE A 119 10.43 7.80 -5.90
CA ILE A 119 9.71 8.92 -6.54
C ILE A 119 10.57 10.18 -6.61
N LEU A 120 11.44 10.41 -5.62
CA LEU A 120 12.34 11.57 -5.60
C LEU A 120 13.42 11.47 -6.68
N PHE A 121 13.97 10.27 -6.92
CA PHE A 121 15.14 10.08 -7.78
C PHE A 121 14.82 9.56 -9.19
N LEU A 122 13.64 9.01 -9.42
CA LEU A 122 13.26 8.42 -10.70
C LEU A 122 12.29 9.31 -11.49
N PRO A 123 12.29 9.20 -12.82
CA PRO A 123 11.35 9.94 -13.65
C PRO A 123 9.92 9.46 -13.40
N ILE A 124 9.02 10.42 -13.21
CA ILE A 124 7.58 10.20 -13.15
C ILE A 124 6.89 10.98 -14.27
N ASN A 125 5.69 10.59 -14.62
CA ASN A 125 4.91 11.33 -15.60
C ASN A 125 4.38 12.64 -14.98
N LYS A 126 5.00 13.77 -15.35
CA LYS A 126 4.67 15.10 -14.82
C LYS A 126 3.24 15.56 -15.15
N SER A 127 2.59 14.99 -16.18
CA SER A 127 1.19 15.27 -16.47
C SER A 127 0.25 14.70 -15.41
N LEU A 128 0.67 13.67 -14.68
CA LEU A 128 -0.13 13.02 -13.64
C LEU A 128 0.06 13.65 -12.25
N SER A 129 1.22 14.30 -11.98
CA SER A 129 1.47 15.05 -10.75
C SER A 129 2.78 15.83 -10.83
N SER A 130 2.96 16.86 -10.01
CA SER A 130 4.30 17.39 -9.74
C SER A 130 5.09 16.40 -8.90
N SER A 131 6.38 16.22 -9.23
CA SER A 131 7.27 15.28 -8.52
C SER A 131 7.34 15.57 -7.02
N THR A 132 7.44 16.86 -6.65
CA THR A 132 7.50 17.30 -5.24
C THR A 132 6.21 16.98 -4.48
N PHE A 133 5.03 17.26 -5.08
CA PHE A 133 3.76 16.99 -4.41
C PHE A 133 3.54 15.48 -4.21
N LEU A 134 3.85 14.68 -5.26
CA LEU A 134 3.74 13.23 -5.17
C LEU A 134 4.72 12.64 -4.14
N PHE A 135 5.96 13.16 -4.08
CA PHE A 135 6.93 12.78 -3.04
C PHE A 135 6.39 13.07 -1.63
N VAL A 136 5.91 14.29 -1.37
CA VAL A 136 5.39 14.67 -0.05
C VAL A 136 4.23 13.76 0.35
N ILE A 137 3.26 13.56 -0.53
CA ILE A 137 2.09 12.72 -0.22
C ILE A 137 2.50 11.24 -0.04
N SER A 138 3.40 10.72 -0.87
CA SER A 138 3.89 9.35 -0.71
C SER A 138 4.65 9.16 0.60
N ALA A 139 5.43 10.15 1.04
CA ALA A 139 6.12 10.14 2.32
C ALA A 139 5.14 10.17 3.51
N LEU A 140 4.12 11.03 3.46
CA LEU A 140 3.07 11.08 4.48
C LEU A 140 2.28 9.76 4.57
N LEU A 141 1.92 9.18 3.43
CA LEU A 141 1.29 7.86 3.37
C LEU A 141 2.23 6.76 3.91
N GLY A 142 3.52 6.84 3.61
CA GLY A 142 4.53 5.93 4.13
C GLY A 142 4.60 5.98 5.66
N ILE A 143 4.68 7.18 6.25
CA ILE A 143 4.64 7.38 7.70
C ILE A 143 3.35 6.81 8.30
N TYR A 144 2.22 7.08 7.66
CA TYR A 144 0.93 6.54 8.10
C TYR A 144 0.90 5.01 8.08
N ILE A 145 1.39 4.37 7.01
CA ILE A 145 1.47 2.92 6.90
C ILE A 145 2.39 2.35 8.00
N ILE A 146 3.55 2.96 8.25
CA ILE A 146 4.46 2.57 9.34
C ILE A 146 3.75 2.65 10.69
N TYR A 147 3.03 3.74 10.96
CA TYR A 147 2.23 3.89 12.17
C TYR A 147 1.18 2.77 12.32
N LYS A 148 0.46 2.43 11.24
CA LYS A 148 -0.50 1.30 11.22
C LYS A 148 0.18 -0.08 11.40
N HIS A 149 1.50 -0.15 11.25
CA HIS A 149 2.31 -1.35 11.49
C HIS A 149 2.98 -1.38 12.87
N LYS A 150 2.70 -0.42 13.78
CA LYS A 150 3.34 -0.35 15.10
C LYS A 150 3.33 -1.69 15.87
N SER A 151 2.21 -2.39 15.90
CA SER A 151 2.10 -3.69 16.57
C SER A 151 2.92 -4.80 15.87
N ASN A 152 3.05 -4.74 14.53
CA ASN A 152 3.90 -5.65 13.79
C ASN A 152 5.39 -5.38 14.07
N ILE A 153 5.79 -4.11 14.13
CA ILE A 153 7.16 -3.70 14.43
C ILE A 153 7.57 -4.20 15.82
N VAL A 154 6.69 -4.05 16.82
CA VAL A 154 6.94 -4.60 18.16
C VAL A 154 7.13 -6.11 18.11
N ARG A 155 6.24 -6.84 17.40
CA ARG A 155 6.38 -8.30 17.26
C ARG A 155 7.62 -8.72 16.48
N LEU A 156 8.02 -7.95 15.46
CA LEU A 156 9.27 -8.20 14.72
C LEU A 156 10.48 -8.06 15.65
N LYS A 157 10.54 -7.02 16.47
CA LYS A 157 11.61 -6.81 17.46
C LYS A 157 11.68 -7.95 18.49
N ASN A 158 10.53 -8.47 18.91
CA ASN A 158 10.43 -9.53 19.90
C ASN A 158 10.50 -10.95 19.29
N GLY A 159 10.70 -11.09 17.97
CA GLY A 159 10.73 -12.39 17.30
C GLY A 159 9.38 -13.13 17.26
N THR A 160 8.27 -12.46 17.59
CA THR A 160 6.91 -13.05 17.69
C THR A 160 5.99 -12.70 16.51
N GLU A 161 6.51 -12.07 15.45
CA GLU A 161 5.71 -11.74 14.28
C GLU A 161 5.32 -13.00 13.49
N ASN A 162 4.09 -12.99 12.98
CA ASN A 162 3.59 -14.11 12.19
C ASN A 162 4.26 -14.16 10.81
N LYS A 163 4.89 -15.27 10.49
CA LYS A 163 5.40 -15.54 9.15
C LYS A 163 4.26 -15.66 8.13
N PHE A 164 4.56 -15.41 6.87
CA PHE A 164 3.59 -15.47 5.77
C PHE A 164 3.01 -16.88 5.59
N TYR A 165 3.88 -17.89 5.69
CA TYR A 165 3.48 -19.28 5.79
C TYR A 165 4.32 -19.99 6.86
N LYS A 166 3.71 -20.91 7.58
CA LYS A 166 4.43 -21.88 8.41
C LYS A 166 4.82 -23.05 7.49
N LYS A 167 6.06 -23.50 7.62
CA LYS A 167 6.42 -24.83 7.12
C LYS A 167 5.57 -25.86 7.82
#